data_1599f1f239f90b47e90c81e42f43f1f3
#
_entry.id   1599f1f239f90b47e90c81e42f43f1f3
#
_cell.length_a   1.000
_cell.length_b   1.000
_cell.length_c   1.000
_cell.angle_alpha   90.00
_cell.angle_beta   90.00
_cell.angle_gamma   90.00
#
_symmetry.space_group_name_H-M   'P 1'
#
loop_
_entity.id
_entity.type
_entity.pdbx_description
1 polymer ?
#
loop_
_entity_poly.entity_id
_entity_poly.type
_entity_poly.pdbx_seq_one_letter_code
_entity_poly.pdbx_strand_id
1 'polypeptide(L)'
;MASTHRSRSKASRPVRSEIAAAEVLAWLSDCIHGGLCFVCQGLLIFENSQFAELVESASPRVGAGEHALRKRLLDDAIAWNTRALGARKTVEYTVEAQDGRPLYYACRFNVVPYRGERGVLMVLEDVTERIALAQEAAHVARFQSALARIGTLAVSGLSAQALMNEAVQETAAALEVELCKILVPREQDGHLYIMAGIGLRSDLIGKLTIEGGTHSQAGYAIRERIPVVVDDFRRET
;
A
#
# COMPACT_ATOMS: atom_id res chain seq x y z
N MET A 1 79.38 -22.88 33.44
CA MET A 1 78.54 -21.73 33.05
C MET A 1 77.45 -22.23 32.10
N ALA A 2 76.29 -22.49 32.64
CA ALA A 2 75.13 -23.05 31.89
C ALA A 2 74.14 -21.95 31.60
N SER A 3 73.92 -21.68 30.33
CA SER A 3 72.95 -20.69 29.88
C SER A 3 71.67 -21.41 29.57
N THR A 4 70.62 -21.18 30.37
CA THR A 4 69.26 -21.71 30.20
C THR A 4 68.41 -20.83 29.26
N HIS A 5 68.15 -21.29 28.05
CA HIS A 5 67.19 -20.72 27.13
C HIS A 5 65.80 -21.06 27.59
N ARG A 6 65.07 -20.06 28.13
CA ARG A 6 63.59 -20.17 28.34
C ARG A 6 62.89 -19.94 27.03
N SER A 7 62.29 -20.98 26.47
CA SER A 7 61.33 -20.97 25.44
C SER A 7 60.01 -20.32 25.97
N ARG A 8 59.64 -19.16 25.43
CA ARG A 8 58.31 -18.56 25.65
C ARG A 8 57.28 -19.25 24.75
N SER A 9 56.48 -20.08 25.36
CA SER A 9 55.25 -20.58 24.77
C SER A 9 54.35 -19.40 24.34
N LYS A 10 54.09 -19.30 23.06
CA LYS A 10 53.01 -18.45 22.52
C LYS A 10 51.66 -19.03 22.96
N ALA A 11 51.07 -18.43 23.97
CA ALA A 11 49.67 -18.72 24.32
C ALA A 11 48.78 -18.37 23.13
N SER A 12 48.16 -19.38 22.56
CA SER A 12 47.08 -19.24 21.58
C SER A 12 45.94 -18.46 22.20
N ARG A 13 45.58 -17.29 21.62
CA ARG A 13 44.35 -16.58 21.94
C ARG A 13 43.18 -17.52 21.69
N PRO A 14 42.21 -17.62 22.61
CA PRO A 14 41.06 -18.46 22.41
C PRO A 14 40.22 -17.91 21.26
N VAL A 15 39.73 -18.83 20.42
CA VAL A 15 38.76 -18.64 19.39
C VAL A 15 37.42 -18.21 20.05
N ARG A 16 37.26 -16.89 20.25
CA ARG A 16 36.10 -16.30 20.93
C ARG A 16 35.09 -15.63 19.96
N SER A 17 35.21 -15.84 18.65
CA SER A 17 34.42 -15.05 17.68
C SER A 17 33.43 -15.83 16.80
N GLU A 18 33.42 -17.16 16.82
CA GLU A 18 32.58 -17.91 15.89
C GLU A 18 31.21 -18.35 16.45
N ILE A 19 31.11 -18.53 17.77
CA ILE A 19 29.85 -18.89 18.43
C ILE A 19 28.91 -17.68 18.51
N ALA A 20 29.47 -16.46 18.54
CA ALA A 20 28.71 -15.26 18.81
C ALA A 20 27.78 -14.80 17.66
N ALA A 21 28.08 -15.08 16.40
CA ALA A 21 27.29 -14.51 15.30
C ALA A 21 25.98 -15.24 15.05
N ALA A 22 25.96 -16.57 15.11
CA ALA A 22 24.73 -17.33 14.93
C ALA A 22 23.80 -17.22 16.15
N GLU A 23 24.37 -17.21 17.37
CA GLU A 23 23.59 -16.98 18.59
C GLU A 23 23.02 -15.55 18.67
N VAL A 24 23.79 -14.54 18.24
CA VAL A 24 23.31 -13.16 18.17
C VAL A 24 22.23 -13.01 17.10
N LEU A 25 22.35 -13.66 15.95
CA LEU A 25 21.31 -13.65 14.92
C LEU A 25 20.04 -14.37 15.39
N ALA A 26 20.18 -15.51 16.08
CA ALA A 26 19.04 -16.21 16.68
C ALA A 26 18.35 -15.35 17.73
N TRP A 27 19.10 -14.72 18.64
CA TRP A 27 18.56 -13.84 19.65
C TRP A 27 17.91 -12.57 19.07
N LEU A 28 18.55 -11.95 18.05
CA LEU A 28 17.94 -10.83 17.32
C LEU A 28 16.67 -11.24 16.60
N SER A 29 16.60 -12.49 16.12
CA SER A 29 15.39 -13.06 15.51
C SER A 29 14.19 -13.04 16.44
N ASP A 30 14.39 -13.30 17.73
CA ASP A 30 13.32 -13.30 18.74
C ASP A 30 12.91 -11.88 19.17
N CYS A 31 13.79 -10.89 18.94
CA CYS A 31 13.54 -9.49 19.30
C CYS A 31 12.97 -8.65 18.15
N ILE A 32 13.09 -9.11 16.91
CA ILE A 32 12.63 -8.37 15.73
C ILE A 32 11.25 -8.87 15.31
N HIS A 33 10.26 -7.99 15.34
CA HIS A 33 8.94 -8.23 14.78
C HIS A 33 8.99 -8.13 13.25
N GLY A 34 9.63 -9.12 12.60
CA GLY A 34 9.77 -9.13 11.15
C GLY A 34 10.59 -10.31 10.66
N GLY A 35 10.50 -10.58 9.36
CA GLY A 35 11.29 -11.60 8.70
C GLY A 35 12.76 -11.21 8.59
N LEU A 36 13.65 -12.00 9.16
CA LEU A 36 15.08 -11.80 9.08
C LEU A 36 15.71 -12.84 8.15
N CYS A 37 16.52 -12.38 7.20
CA CYS A 37 17.23 -13.24 6.27
C CYS A 37 18.64 -12.70 6.02
N PHE A 38 19.61 -13.61 5.88
CA PHE A 38 20.99 -13.27 5.60
C PHE A 38 21.53 -14.07 4.42
N VAL A 39 22.07 -13.35 3.44
CA VAL A 39 22.63 -13.91 2.20
C VAL A 39 24.11 -13.53 2.11
N CYS A 40 24.97 -14.52 1.80
CA CYS A 40 26.39 -14.27 1.54
C CYS A 40 26.82 -15.06 0.32
N GLN A 41 27.57 -14.44 -0.60
CA GLN A 41 28.02 -15.05 -1.87
C GLN A 41 26.89 -15.69 -2.69
N GLY A 42 25.70 -15.12 -2.67
CA GLY A 42 24.52 -15.66 -3.37
C GLY A 42 23.84 -16.86 -2.68
N LEU A 43 24.37 -17.28 -1.52
CA LEU A 43 23.78 -18.37 -0.73
C LEU A 43 22.99 -17.84 0.45
N LEU A 44 21.83 -18.41 0.69
CA LEU A 44 21.06 -18.20 1.89
C LEU A 44 21.78 -18.86 3.08
N ILE A 45 22.24 -18.06 4.03
CA ILE A 45 22.98 -18.51 5.21
C ILE A 45 22.05 -18.70 6.41
N PHE A 46 21.05 -17.83 6.53
CA PHE A 46 20.12 -17.82 7.65
C PHE A 46 18.78 -17.21 7.23
N GLU A 47 17.69 -17.74 7.72
CA GLU A 47 16.38 -17.12 7.77
C GLU A 47 15.68 -17.50 9.07
N ASN A 48 14.85 -16.59 9.60
CA ASN A 48 13.98 -16.92 10.73
C ASN A 48 12.60 -17.43 10.26
N SER A 49 11.83 -18.02 11.19
CA SER A 49 10.49 -18.53 10.89
C SER A 49 9.56 -17.48 10.32
N GLN A 50 9.63 -16.25 10.84
CA GLN A 50 8.82 -15.13 10.36
C GLN A 50 9.13 -14.76 8.90
N PHE A 51 10.40 -14.82 8.47
CA PHE A 51 10.73 -14.59 7.05
C PHE A 51 10.10 -15.67 6.17
N ALA A 52 10.21 -16.93 6.57
CA ALA A 52 9.61 -18.04 5.85
C ALA A 52 8.08 -17.90 5.76
N GLU A 53 7.40 -17.60 6.87
CA GLU A 53 5.95 -17.39 6.94
C GLU A 53 5.49 -16.20 6.06
N LEU A 54 6.19 -15.06 6.10
CA LEU A 54 5.86 -13.89 5.28
C LEU A 54 5.98 -14.18 3.78
N VAL A 55 7.03 -14.91 3.40
CA VAL A 55 7.24 -15.28 2.00
C VAL A 55 6.24 -16.34 1.53
N GLU A 56 5.86 -17.30 2.39
CA GLU A 56 4.85 -18.31 2.10
C GLU A 56 3.45 -17.67 1.98
N SER A 57 3.09 -16.77 2.88
CA SER A 57 1.80 -16.06 2.83
C SER A 57 1.63 -15.21 1.58
N ALA A 58 2.73 -14.72 1.03
CA ALA A 58 2.79 -13.95 -0.21
C ALA A 58 2.72 -14.80 -1.49
N SER A 59 2.65 -16.15 -1.36
CA SER A 59 2.67 -17.04 -2.53
C SER A 59 1.26 -17.38 -2.99
N PRO A 60 0.89 -17.14 -4.27
CA PRO A 60 -0.39 -17.55 -4.81
C PRO A 60 -0.48 -19.10 -4.88
N ARG A 61 -1.68 -19.65 -4.67
CA ARG A 61 -1.91 -21.10 -4.82
C ARG A 61 -1.68 -21.52 -6.27
N VAL A 62 -0.76 -22.50 -6.45
CA VAL A 62 -0.57 -23.34 -7.66
C VAL A 62 0.01 -22.67 -8.92
N GLY A 63 1.25 -22.99 -9.23
CA GLY A 63 1.75 -23.18 -10.60
C GLY A 63 2.74 -22.18 -11.17
N ALA A 64 2.82 -20.95 -10.74
CA ALA A 64 3.80 -20.01 -11.32
C ALA A 64 4.41 -19.00 -10.32
N GLY A 65 3.96 -18.98 -9.08
CA GLY A 65 4.30 -17.93 -8.12
C GLY A 65 4.97 -18.38 -6.83
N GLU A 66 5.17 -19.68 -6.64
CA GLU A 66 5.57 -20.26 -5.36
C GLU A 66 6.81 -19.65 -4.70
N HIS A 67 7.54 -18.81 -5.45
CA HIS A 67 8.74 -18.13 -4.97
C HIS A 67 8.91 -16.71 -5.51
N ALA A 68 7.85 -16.08 -6.04
CA ALA A 68 8.01 -14.79 -6.70
C ALA A 68 8.60 -13.73 -5.77
N LEU A 69 8.08 -13.58 -4.54
CA LEU A 69 8.63 -12.65 -3.56
C LEU A 69 10.01 -13.11 -3.07
N ARG A 70 10.15 -14.37 -2.67
CA ARG A 70 11.44 -14.94 -2.21
C ARG A 70 12.52 -14.77 -3.28
N LYS A 71 12.22 -15.12 -4.53
CA LYS A 71 13.15 -14.96 -5.63
C LYS A 71 13.56 -13.51 -5.85
N ARG A 72 12.60 -12.60 -5.90
CA ARG A 72 12.87 -11.16 -6.05
C ARG A 72 13.75 -10.63 -4.92
N LEU A 73 13.47 -11.01 -3.67
CA LEU A 73 14.27 -10.62 -2.51
C LEU A 73 15.71 -11.12 -2.60
N LEU A 74 15.91 -12.39 -3.01
CA LEU A 74 17.24 -12.97 -3.16
C LEU A 74 18.00 -12.36 -4.34
N ASP A 75 17.36 -12.14 -5.48
CA ASP A 75 17.96 -11.48 -6.64
C ASP A 75 18.40 -10.05 -6.29
N ASP A 76 17.55 -9.30 -5.57
CA ASP A 76 17.87 -7.96 -5.09
C ASP A 76 19.01 -7.99 -4.06
N ALA A 77 19.06 -8.98 -3.15
CA ALA A 77 20.15 -9.13 -2.21
C ALA A 77 21.49 -9.40 -2.91
N ILE A 78 21.50 -10.27 -3.91
CA ILE A 78 22.70 -10.58 -4.72
C ILE A 78 23.18 -9.30 -5.43
N ALA A 79 22.29 -8.57 -6.08
CA ALA A 79 22.60 -7.31 -6.73
C ALA A 79 23.11 -6.27 -5.74
N TRP A 80 22.55 -6.22 -4.53
CA TRP A 80 22.93 -5.27 -3.49
C TRP A 80 24.26 -5.58 -2.84
N ASN A 81 24.70 -6.85 -2.82
CA ASN A 81 25.97 -7.29 -2.26
C ASN A 81 27.22 -6.65 -2.93
N THR A 82 27.05 -6.07 -4.11
CA THR A 82 28.12 -5.32 -4.82
C THR A 82 28.40 -3.95 -4.21
N ARG A 83 27.55 -3.45 -3.31
CA ARG A 83 27.66 -2.13 -2.70
C ARG A 83 28.69 -2.09 -1.58
N ALA A 84 29.04 -0.88 -1.14
CA ALA A 84 29.98 -0.68 -0.04
C ALA A 84 29.43 -1.24 1.28
N LEU A 85 30.33 -1.65 2.18
CA LEU A 85 29.96 -2.05 3.54
C LEU A 85 29.20 -0.92 4.24
N GLY A 86 28.14 -1.27 4.94
CA GLY A 86 27.24 -0.32 5.61
C GLY A 86 26.22 0.35 4.69
N ALA A 87 26.23 0.06 3.37
CA ALA A 87 25.17 0.53 2.47
C ALA A 87 23.81 -0.02 2.88
N ARG A 88 22.80 0.86 2.89
CA ARG A 88 21.42 0.53 3.30
C ARG A 88 20.43 0.97 2.22
N LYS A 89 19.38 0.19 2.04
CA LYS A 89 18.25 0.51 1.15
C LYS A 89 16.98 -0.14 1.68
N THR A 90 15.88 0.57 1.55
CA THR A 90 14.55 -0.01 1.70
C THR A 90 13.92 -0.13 0.31
N VAL A 91 13.35 -1.28 0.03
CA VAL A 91 12.60 -1.56 -1.21
C VAL A 91 11.22 -2.03 -0.81
N GLU A 92 10.21 -1.50 -1.46
CA GLU A 92 8.82 -1.92 -1.28
C GLU A 92 8.45 -2.92 -2.38
N TYR A 93 7.74 -3.96 -1.98
CA TYR A 93 7.25 -5.01 -2.86
C TYR A 93 5.75 -5.09 -2.73
N THR A 94 5.08 -5.15 -3.88
CA THR A 94 3.65 -5.44 -3.95
C THR A 94 3.48 -6.82 -4.55
N VAL A 95 2.69 -7.65 -3.90
CA VAL A 95 2.29 -8.98 -4.39
C VAL A 95 0.77 -9.11 -4.25
N GLU A 96 0.19 -9.96 -5.07
CA GLU A 96 -1.24 -10.23 -5.03
C GLU A 96 -1.50 -11.45 -4.15
N ALA A 97 -2.39 -11.32 -3.16
CA ALA A 97 -2.84 -12.42 -2.34
C ALA A 97 -3.72 -13.40 -3.12
N GLN A 98 -3.99 -14.57 -2.56
CA GLN A 98 -4.83 -15.61 -3.18
C GLN A 98 -6.27 -15.15 -3.49
N ASP A 99 -6.77 -14.17 -2.76
CA ASP A 99 -8.09 -13.56 -2.92
C ASP A 99 -8.09 -12.30 -3.81
N GLY A 100 -6.96 -12.02 -4.48
CA GLY A 100 -6.79 -10.86 -5.36
C GLY A 100 -6.48 -9.56 -4.63
N ARG A 101 -6.35 -9.55 -3.30
CA ARG A 101 -5.97 -8.34 -2.56
C ARG A 101 -4.48 -8.07 -2.68
N PRO A 102 -4.06 -6.79 -2.78
CA PRO A 102 -2.65 -6.45 -2.74
C PRO A 102 -2.09 -6.60 -1.31
N LEU A 103 -0.93 -7.24 -1.21
CA LEU A 103 -0.10 -7.30 -0.02
C LEU A 103 1.14 -6.44 -0.25
N TYR A 104 1.53 -5.68 0.77
CA TYR A 104 2.65 -4.76 0.70
C TYR A 104 3.72 -5.16 1.69
N TYR A 105 4.94 -5.33 1.21
CA TYR A 105 6.10 -5.68 2.03
C TYR A 105 7.18 -4.62 1.89
N ALA A 106 7.79 -4.23 3.00
CA ALA A 106 9.00 -3.40 3.01
C ALA A 106 10.20 -4.26 3.39
N CYS A 107 11.22 -4.31 2.54
CA CYS A 107 12.47 -5.00 2.84
C CYS A 107 13.61 -4.01 2.97
N ARG A 108 14.29 -4.06 4.10
CA ARG A 108 15.52 -3.30 4.34
C ARG A 108 16.73 -4.17 4.09
N PHE A 109 17.58 -3.75 3.18
CA PHE A 109 18.85 -4.37 2.84
C PHE A 109 19.98 -3.63 3.53
N ASN A 110 20.90 -4.35 4.12
CA ASN A 110 22.10 -3.80 4.76
C ASN A 110 23.32 -4.66 4.43
N VAL A 111 24.34 -4.07 3.82
CA VAL A 111 25.58 -4.78 3.51
C VAL A 111 26.46 -4.80 4.75
N VAL A 112 26.77 -6.00 5.23
CA VAL A 112 27.53 -6.23 6.46
C VAL A 112 28.75 -7.13 6.21
N PRO A 113 29.82 -6.99 7.01
CA PRO A 113 30.96 -7.90 6.91
C PRO A 113 30.64 -9.25 7.55
N TYR A 114 31.02 -10.32 6.89
CA TYR A 114 30.84 -11.70 7.37
C TYR A 114 32.02 -12.57 6.93
N ARG A 115 32.81 -13.10 7.88
CA ARG A 115 33.98 -14.00 7.63
C ARG A 115 34.97 -13.48 6.57
N GLY A 116 35.21 -12.17 6.57
CA GLY A 116 36.11 -11.53 5.59
C GLY A 116 35.45 -11.20 4.25
N GLU A 117 34.21 -11.62 4.03
CA GLU A 117 33.40 -11.38 2.85
C GLU A 117 32.31 -10.33 3.12
N ARG A 118 31.54 -10.00 2.10
CA ARG A 118 30.34 -9.18 2.21
C ARG A 118 29.10 -10.07 2.22
N GLY A 119 28.20 -9.79 3.13
CA GLY A 119 26.87 -10.38 3.13
C GLY A 119 25.80 -9.31 3.17
N VAL A 120 24.59 -9.68 2.87
CA VAL A 120 23.40 -8.82 2.89
C VAL A 120 22.44 -9.32 3.94
N LEU A 121 22.23 -8.49 4.96
CA LEU A 121 21.18 -8.69 5.94
C LEU A 121 19.90 -8.03 5.44
N MET A 122 18.83 -8.80 5.41
CA MET A 122 17.50 -8.35 5.02
C MET A 122 16.55 -8.39 6.21
N VAL A 123 15.75 -7.35 6.37
CA VAL A 123 14.63 -7.32 7.30
C VAL A 123 13.36 -7.08 6.49
N LEU A 124 12.47 -8.05 6.47
CA LEU A 124 11.20 -8.03 5.74
C LEU A 124 10.05 -7.77 6.73
N GLU A 125 9.26 -6.76 6.44
CA GLU A 125 8.09 -6.38 7.24
C GLU A 125 6.84 -6.40 6.34
N ASP A 126 5.74 -6.99 6.81
CA ASP A 126 4.43 -6.77 6.21
C ASP A 126 3.93 -5.39 6.63
N VAL A 127 3.69 -4.53 5.65
CA VAL A 127 3.22 -3.16 5.87
C VAL A 127 1.81 -2.95 5.30
N THR A 128 1.11 -4.03 4.96
CA THR A 128 -0.20 -4.01 4.33
C THR A 128 -1.22 -3.24 5.16
N GLU A 129 -1.36 -3.57 6.44
CA GLU A 129 -2.29 -2.89 7.34
C GLU A 129 -1.94 -1.41 7.51
N ARG A 130 -0.65 -1.09 7.66
CA ARG A 130 -0.19 0.30 7.78
C ARG A 130 -0.51 1.12 6.54
N ILE A 131 -0.32 0.56 5.34
CA ILE A 131 -0.65 1.23 4.08
C ILE A 131 -2.16 1.38 3.94
N ALA A 132 -2.94 0.34 4.25
CA ALA A 132 -4.40 0.39 4.19
C ALA A 132 -4.97 1.47 5.13
N LEU A 133 -4.51 1.53 6.37
CA LEU A 133 -4.91 2.57 7.32
C LEU A 133 -4.51 3.98 6.87
N ALA A 134 -3.32 4.14 6.29
CA ALA A 134 -2.87 5.42 5.75
C ALA A 134 -3.73 5.87 4.55
N GLN A 135 -4.10 4.95 3.67
CA GLN A 135 -4.99 5.20 2.54
C GLN A 135 -6.39 5.59 3.01
N GLU A 136 -6.94 4.88 3.98
CA GLU A 136 -8.25 5.20 4.57
C GLU A 136 -8.24 6.59 5.23
N ALA A 137 -7.22 6.90 6.03
CA ALA A 137 -7.09 8.21 6.65
C ALA A 137 -6.98 9.34 5.60
N ALA A 138 -6.24 9.12 4.51
CA ALA A 138 -6.13 10.07 3.41
C ALA A 138 -7.48 10.26 2.69
N HIS A 139 -8.25 9.18 2.51
CA HIS A 139 -9.59 9.21 1.91
C HIS A 139 -10.55 10.05 2.77
N VAL A 140 -10.61 9.77 4.08
CA VAL A 140 -11.44 10.54 5.02
C VAL A 140 -11.04 12.02 5.03
N ALA A 141 -9.74 12.34 5.05
CA ALA A 141 -9.25 13.71 5.02
C ALA A 141 -9.66 14.46 3.74
N ARG A 142 -9.64 13.79 2.58
CA ARG A 142 -10.12 14.38 1.31
C ARG A 142 -11.60 14.73 1.36
N PHE A 143 -12.44 13.83 1.88
CA PHE A 143 -13.87 14.10 2.02
C PHE A 143 -14.15 15.25 2.97
N GLN A 144 -13.50 15.28 4.12
CA GLN A 144 -13.66 16.38 5.08
C GLN A 144 -13.24 17.72 4.48
N SER A 145 -12.15 17.74 3.71
CA SER A 145 -11.71 18.95 3.00
C SER A 145 -12.72 19.41 1.97
N ALA A 146 -13.26 18.52 1.15
CA ALA A 146 -14.27 18.85 0.15
C ALA A 146 -15.55 19.39 0.80
N LEU A 147 -16.04 18.76 1.87
CA LEU A 147 -17.20 19.24 2.62
C LEU A 147 -16.99 20.62 3.23
N ALA A 148 -15.81 20.86 3.82
CA ALA A 148 -15.47 22.18 4.38
C ALA A 148 -15.42 23.26 3.30
N ARG A 149 -14.87 22.96 2.11
CA ARG A 149 -14.84 23.90 0.97
C ARG A 149 -16.25 24.22 0.47
N ILE A 150 -17.09 23.19 0.24
CA ILE A 150 -18.48 23.39 -0.18
C ILE A 150 -19.23 24.23 0.87
N GLY A 151 -19.05 23.93 2.16
CA GLY A 151 -19.64 24.72 3.25
C GLY A 151 -19.21 26.18 3.24
N THR A 152 -17.92 26.46 3.02
CA THR A 152 -17.40 27.85 2.89
C THR A 152 -18.01 28.56 1.68
N LEU A 153 -18.10 27.87 0.54
CA LEU A 153 -18.71 28.43 -0.68
C LEU A 153 -20.20 28.71 -0.48
N ALA A 154 -20.92 27.87 0.25
CA ALA A 154 -22.35 28.04 0.53
C ALA A 154 -22.65 29.35 1.29
N VAL A 155 -21.74 29.82 2.14
CA VAL A 155 -21.89 31.06 2.92
C VAL A 155 -21.22 32.29 2.27
N SER A 156 -20.54 32.11 1.14
CA SER A 156 -19.79 33.19 0.46
C SER A 156 -20.65 34.14 -0.40
N GLY A 157 -21.96 33.88 -0.48
CA GLY A 157 -22.89 34.68 -1.29
C GLY A 157 -22.90 34.33 -2.79
N LEU A 158 -22.37 33.19 -3.18
CA LEU A 158 -22.49 32.66 -4.55
C LEU A 158 -23.96 32.44 -4.93
N SER A 159 -24.26 32.55 -6.24
CA SER A 159 -25.55 32.10 -6.74
C SER A 159 -25.70 30.59 -6.57
N ALA A 160 -26.96 30.11 -6.43
CA ALA A 160 -27.22 28.66 -6.31
C ALA A 160 -26.61 27.86 -7.48
N GLN A 161 -26.63 28.40 -8.70
CA GLN A 161 -26.03 27.75 -9.88
C GLN A 161 -24.51 27.64 -9.75
N ALA A 162 -23.84 28.71 -9.32
CA ALA A 162 -22.39 28.71 -9.12
C ALA A 162 -22.01 27.75 -8.00
N LEU A 163 -22.76 27.71 -6.89
CA LEU A 163 -22.53 26.77 -5.80
C LEU A 163 -22.68 25.30 -6.26
N MET A 164 -23.71 24.99 -7.05
CA MET A 164 -23.91 23.63 -7.58
C MET A 164 -22.79 23.21 -8.53
N ASN A 165 -22.29 24.14 -9.35
CA ASN A 165 -21.15 23.87 -10.23
C ASN A 165 -19.88 23.56 -9.43
N GLU A 166 -19.57 24.33 -8.39
CA GLU A 166 -18.43 24.06 -7.51
C GLU A 166 -18.63 22.75 -6.73
N ALA A 167 -19.84 22.49 -6.24
CA ALA A 167 -20.13 21.27 -5.48
C ALA A 167 -19.91 19.99 -6.29
N VAL A 168 -20.31 19.97 -7.57
CA VAL A 168 -20.04 18.77 -8.41
C VAL A 168 -18.54 18.59 -8.68
N GLN A 169 -17.78 19.69 -8.83
CA GLN A 169 -16.33 19.61 -9.02
C GLN A 169 -15.63 19.07 -7.78
N GLU A 170 -15.91 19.64 -6.61
CA GLU A 170 -15.34 19.20 -5.35
C GLU A 170 -15.72 17.75 -5.01
N THR A 171 -16.97 17.36 -5.27
CA THR A 171 -17.44 16.00 -5.05
C THR A 171 -16.76 15.01 -6.00
N ALA A 172 -16.68 15.33 -7.29
CA ALA A 172 -16.03 14.46 -8.27
C ALA A 172 -14.54 14.28 -7.96
N ALA A 173 -13.86 15.36 -7.56
CA ALA A 173 -12.45 15.29 -7.17
C ALA A 173 -12.23 14.48 -5.89
N ALA A 174 -13.09 14.64 -4.86
CA ALA A 174 -12.96 13.92 -3.61
C ALA A 174 -13.23 12.41 -3.77
N LEU A 175 -14.19 12.04 -4.64
CA LEU A 175 -14.57 10.65 -4.95
C LEU A 175 -13.69 10.04 -6.06
N GLU A 176 -12.83 10.83 -6.72
CA GLU A 176 -12.01 10.40 -7.86
C GLU A 176 -12.86 9.78 -9.00
N VAL A 177 -14.04 10.37 -9.25
CA VAL A 177 -14.96 9.93 -10.29
C VAL A 177 -14.98 10.89 -11.48
N GLU A 178 -15.12 10.33 -12.69
CA GLU A 178 -15.17 11.11 -13.92
C GLU A 178 -16.54 11.78 -14.15
N LEU A 179 -17.58 11.23 -13.53
CA LEU A 179 -18.96 11.67 -13.71
C LEU A 179 -19.60 12.03 -12.37
N CYS A 180 -20.04 13.26 -12.22
CA CYS A 180 -20.86 13.71 -11.10
C CYS A 180 -21.92 14.68 -11.62
N LYS A 181 -23.14 14.63 -11.07
CA LYS A 181 -24.23 15.53 -11.47
C LYS A 181 -25.18 15.84 -10.32
N ILE A 182 -25.75 17.02 -10.35
CA ILE A 182 -26.85 17.45 -9.49
C ILE A 182 -28.13 17.49 -10.33
N LEU A 183 -29.14 16.75 -9.87
CA LEU A 183 -30.47 16.69 -10.45
C LEU A 183 -31.43 17.45 -9.56
N VAL A 184 -32.33 18.24 -10.19
CA VAL A 184 -33.36 19.00 -9.49
C VAL A 184 -34.71 18.63 -10.06
N PRO A 185 -35.73 18.32 -9.21
CA PRO A 185 -37.08 18.06 -9.67
C PRO A 185 -37.70 19.29 -10.27
N ARG A 186 -38.45 19.12 -11.37
CA ARG A 186 -39.27 20.16 -11.99
C ARG A 186 -40.71 19.95 -11.57
N GLU A 187 -41.28 20.93 -10.89
CA GLU A 187 -42.63 20.83 -10.31
C GLU A 187 -43.74 20.63 -11.35
N GLN A 188 -43.53 21.10 -12.59
CA GLN A 188 -44.55 21.13 -13.64
C GLN A 188 -44.88 19.75 -14.23
N ASP A 189 -43.90 18.87 -14.32
CA ASP A 189 -44.04 17.57 -15.01
C ASP A 189 -43.40 16.39 -14.25
N GLY A 190 -42.88 16.64 -13.08
CA GLY A 190 -42.23 15.61 -12.24
C GLY A 190 -40.93 15.03 -12.79
N HIS A 191 -40.40 15.60 -13.87
CA HIS A 191 -39.08 15.21 -14.39
C HIS A 191 -37.95 15.82 -13.60
N LEU A 192 -36.78 15.19 -13.65
CA LEU A 192 -35.55 15.69 -13.08
C LEU A 192 -34.70 16.28 -14.19
N TYR A 193 -34.13 17.44 -13.99
CA TYR A 193 -33.20 18.02 -14.94
C TYR A 193 -31.81 18.25 -14.33
N ILE A 194 -30.78 18.19 -15.18
CA ILE A 194 -29.40 18.33 -14.75
C ILE A 194 -29.11 19.81 -14.56
N MET A 195 -28.89 20.24 -13.30
CA MET A 195 -28.54 21.64 -12.98
C MET A 195 -27.04 21.89 -13.08
N ALA A 196 -26.24 20.93 -12.66
CA ALA A 196 -24.79 20.99 -12.74
C ALA A 196 -24.24 19.60 -13.00
N GLY A 197 -23.08 19.50 -13.61
CA GLY A 197 -22.44 18.21 -13.86
C GLY A 197 -21.02 18.35 -14.41
N ILE A 198 -20.19 17.36 -14.10
CA ILE A 198 -18.86 17.14 -14.65
C ILE A 198 -18.84 15.79 -15.37
N GLY A 199 -18.02 15.67 -16.42
CA GLY A 199 -17.96 14.46 -17.25
C GLY A 199 -19.11 14.32 -18.23
N LEU A 200 -20.00 15.32 -18.32
CA LEU A 200 -21.14 15.38 -19.23
C LEU A 200 -20.86 16.36 -20.37
N ARG A 201 -21.51 16.12 -21.49
CA ARG A 201 -21.57 17.13 -22.57
C ARG A 201 -22.26 18.39 -22.06
N SER A 202 -21.64 19.54 -22.26
CA SER A 202 -22.12 20.83 -21.72
C SER A 202 -23.50 21.23 -22.24
N ASP A 203 -23.90 20.76 -23.45
CA ASP A 203 -25.21 21.03 -24.03
C ASP A 203 -26.37 20.27 -23.36
N LEU A 204 -26.05 19.30 -22.48
CA LEU A 204 -27.05 18.53 -21.71
C LEU A 204 -27.41 19.23 -20.39
N ILE A 205 -26.52 20.09 -19.87
CA ILE A 205 -26.75 20.81 -18.61
C ILE A 205 -27.87 21.82 -18.80
N GLY A 206 -28.90 21.77 -17.95
CA GLY A 206 -30.09 22.60 -18.01
C GLY A 206 -31.13 22.23 -19.08
N LYS A 207 -30.82 21.21 -19.92
CA LYS A 207 -31.72 20.79 -21.02
C LYS A 207 -32.18 19.34 -20.91
N LEU A 208 -31.28 18.44 -20.53
CA LEU A 208 -31.62 17.02 -20.43
C LEU A 208 -32.50 16.79 -19.20
N THR A 209 -33.64 16.15 -19.42
CA THR A 209 -34.54 15.68 -18.37
C THR A 209 -34.42 14.17 -18.23
N ILE A 210 -34.55 13.70 -16.99
CA ILE A 210 -34.61 12.29 -16.61
C ILE A 210 -36.01 12.09 -16.01
N GLU A 211 -36.64 10.96 -16.33
CA GLU A 211 -37.93 10.61 -15.75
C GLU A 211 -37.82 10.55 -14.22
N GLY A 212 -38.71 11.31 -13.54
CA GLY A 212 -38.71 11.41 -12.06
C GLY A 212 -39.50 10.31 -11.36
N GLY A 213 -40.03 9.32 -12.13
CA GLY A 213 -40.79 8.18 -11.61
C GLY A 213 -39.93 7.10 -10.98
N THR A 214 -40.57 6.03 -10.54
CA THR A 214 -39.89 4.86 -9.91
C THR A 214 -39.04 4.03 -10.88
N HIS A 215 -39.18 4.28 -12.18
CA HIS A 215 -38.45 3.61 -13.24
C HIS A 215 -37.00 4.17 -13.44
N SER A 216 -36.65 5.22 -12.73
CA SER A 216 -35.27 5.71 -12.71
C SER A 216 -34.73 5.67 -11.29
N GLN A 217 -33.45 5.35 -11.15
CA GLN A 217 -32.74 5.31 -9.86
C GLN A 217 -32.81 6.66 -9.13
N ALA A 218 -32.62 7.75 -9.87
CA ALA A 218 -32.71 9.10 -9.32
C ALA A 218 -34.14 9.45 -8.84
N GLY A 219 -35.15 9.08 -9.63
CA GLY A 219 -36.55 9.25 -9.25
C GLY A 219 -36.94 8.42 -8.03
N TYR A 220 -36.47 7.19 -7.95
CA TYR A 220 -36.68 6.31 -6.81
C TYR A 220 -35.99 6.89 -5.55
N ALA A 221 -34.72 7.30 -5.65
CA ALA A 221 -33.98 7.88 -4.54
C ALA A 221 -34.66 9.14 -3.96
N ILE A 222 -35.18 10.02 -4.82
CA ILE A 222 -35.89 11.25 -4.40
C ILE A 222 -37.21 10.89 -3.73
N ARG A 223 -37.99 9.98 -4.30
CA ARG A 223 -39.31 9.59 -3.80
C ARG A 223 -39.20 8.92 -2.42
N GLU A 224 -38.33 7.90 -2.32
CA GLU A 224 -38.17 7.12 -1.10
C GLU A 224 -37.26 7.82 -0.07
N ARG A 225 -36.53 8.88 -0.48
CA ARG A 225 -35.57 9.64 0.37
C ARG A 225 -34.47 8.77 0.95
N ILE A 226 -33.99 7.81 0.14
CA ILE A 226 -32.89 6.92 0.51
C ILE A 226 -31.80 6.95 -0.57
N PRO A 227 -30.53 6.71 -0.22
CA PRO A 227 -29.50 6.50 -1.22
C PRO A 227 -29.75 5.21 -1.99
N VAL A 228 -29.47 5.23 -3.29
CA VAL A 228 -29.51 4.05 -4.17
C VAL A 228 -28.11 3.79 -4.68
N VAL A 229 -27.61 2.58 -4.46
CA VAL A 229 -26.31 2.10 -4.93
C VAL A 229 -26.54 1.00 -5.94
N VAL A 230 -25.87 1.09 -7.08
CA VAL A 230 -25.94 0.12 -8.18
C VAL A 230 -24.52 -0.29 -8.53
N ASP A 231 -24.22 -1.57 -8.33
CA ASP A 231 -22.89 -2.12 -8.58
C ASP A 231 -22.62 -2.32 -10.08
N ASP A 232 -23.64 -2.67 -10.88
CA ASP A 232 -23.51 -2.87 -12.33
C ASP A 232 -24.80 -2.52 -13.05
N PHE A 233 -24.80 -1.38 -13.74
CA PHE A 233 -25.96 -0.92 -14.55
C PHE A 233 -26.40 -1.89 -15.64
N ARG A 234 -25.55 -2.80 -16.08
CA ARG A 234 -25.89 -3.79 -17.12
C ARG A 234 -26.74 -4.94 -16.59
N ARG A 235 -26.83 -5.08 -15.26
CA ARG A 235 -27.61 -6.13 -14.58
C ARG A 235 -28.97 -5.67 -14.08
N GLU A 236 -29.24 -4.37 -14.19
CA GLU A 236 -30.55 -3.80 -13.86
C GLU A 236 -31.42 -3.76 -15.13
N THR A 237 -32.51 -4.51 -15.12
CA THR A 237 -33.58 -4.51 -16.11
C THR A 237 -34.82 -3.79 -15.58
#